data_99ac2322d62ee0a49059183614936730
#
_entry.id   99ac2322d62ee0a49059183614936730
#
_cell.length_a   1.000
_cell.length_b   1.000
_cell.length_c   1.000
_cell.angle_alpha   90.00
_cell.angle_beta   90.00
_cell.angle_gamma   90.00
#
_symmetry.space_group_name_H-M   'P 1'
#
loop_
_entity.id
_entity.type
_entity.pdbx_description
1 polymer ?
#
loop_
_entity_poly.entity_id
_entity_poly.type
_entity_poly.pdbx_seq_one_letter_code
_entity_poly.pdbx_strand_id
1 'polypeptide(L)'
;QVLLLVKKQQPWFTRVTNNYLLGYYVFRHDAEKILAVADELLSVMPGQINYLKAKADALLLLGNDTAAVEVQKTILDIDSLNFDANLFLGCYYAIKGQEKLKSIDQQYLEDSNGLSISASVYKEEKRQVIDDDIACAKKYFTIAARVRSNKYLSEQLSMLSGLSDELPQSSGVIRPFLKRLKQE
;
A
#
# COMPACT_ATOMS: atom_id res chain seq x y z
N GLN A 1 -28.76 -15.44 11.74
CA GLN A 1 -29.39 -15.46 13.09
C GLN A 1 -29.13 -16.75 13.85
N VAL A 2 -29.29 -17.95 13.25
CA VAL A 2 -29.06 -19.24 13.91
C VAL A 2 -27.66 -19.37 14.47
N LEU A 3 -26.62 -19.02 13.73
CA LEU A 3 -25.21 -19.08 14.21
C LEU A 3 -24.96 -18.18 15.43
N LEU A 4 -25.58 -16.99 15.49
CA LEU A 4 -25.46 -16.11 16.65
C LEU A 4 -26.17 -16.68 17.89
N LEU A 5 -27.28 -17.36 17.70
CA LEU A 5 -27.95 -18.08 18.79
C LEU A 5 -27.11 -19.26 19.31
N VAL A 6 -26.51 -20.03 18.41
CA VAL A 6 -25.60 -21.13 18.78
C VAL A 6 -24.41 -20.60 19.56
N LYS A 7 -23.77 -19.51 19.10
CA LYS A 7 -22.65 -18.86 19.81
C LYS A 7 -23.05 -18.44 21.23
N LYS A 8 -24.25 -17.89 21.40
CA LYS A 8 -24.76 -17.44 22.71
C LYS A 8 -25.11 -18.59 23.65
N GLN A 9 -25.70 -19.66 23.13
CA GLN A 9 -26.20 -20.79 23.93
C GLN A 9 -25.15 -21.85 24.20
N GLN A 10 -24.14 -21.95 23.34
CA GLN A 10 -23.10 -23.01 23.39
C GLN A 10 -21.70 -22.39 23.22
N PRO A 11 -21.13 -21.79 24.27
CA PRO A 11 -19.85 -21.07 24.18
C PRO A 11 -18.67 -21.91 23.68
N TRP A 12 -18.68 -23.25 23.92
CA TRP A 12 -17.64 -24.17 23.43
C TRP A 12 -17.62 -24.32 21.89
N PHE A 13 -18.71 -23.97 21.20
CA PHE A 13 -18.76 -23.92 19.75
C PHE A 13 -18.34 -22.56 19.16
N THR A 14 -17.95 -21.58 19.99
CA THR A 14 -17.65 -20.21 19.55
C THR A 14 -16.65 -20.18 18.39
N ARG A 15 -15.56 -20.95 18.45
CA ARG A 15 -14.56 -20.99 17.38
C ARG A 15 -15.15 -21.50 16.05
N VAL A 16 -15.91 -22.58 16.08
CA VAL A 16 -16.54 -23.15 14.88
C VAL A 16 -17.56 -22.18 14.32
N THR A 17 -18.40 -21.61 15.18
CA THR A 17 -19.42 -20.64 14.81
C THR A 17 -18.78 -19.36 14.22
N ASN A 18 -17.70 -18.87 14.81
CA ASN A 18 -16.97 -17.69 14.31
C ASN A 18 -16.34 -17.95 12.94
N ASN A 19 -15.83 -19.15 12.65
CA ASN A 19 -15.34 -19.48 11.32
C ASN A 19 -16.44 -19.39 10.25
N TYR A 20 -17.63 -19.91 10.55
CA TYR A 20 -18.78 -19.80 9.63
C TYR A 20 -19.27 -18.35 9.51
N LEU A 21 -19.30 -17.60 10.61
CA LEU A 21 -19.68 -16.18 10.61
C LEU A 21 -18.67 -15.36 9.83
N LEU A 22 -17.36 -15.61 9.97
CA LEU A 22 -16.32 -14.94 9.21
C LEU A 22 -16.54 -15.13 7.70
N GLY A 23 -16.71 -16.38 7.26
CA GLY A 23 -16.98 -16.67 5.85
C GLY A 23 -18.27 -15.99 5.33
N TYR A 24 -19.33 -15.97 6.14
CA TYR A 24 -20.57 -15.28 5.79
C TYR A 24 -20.39 -13.76 5.68
N TYR A 25 -19.67 -13.12 6.63
CA TYR A 25 -19.45 -11.68 6.59
C TYR A 25 -18.49 -11.26 5.49
N VAL A 26 -17.48 -12.07 5.18
CA VAL A 26 -16.61 -11.87 4.00
C VAL A 26 -17.44 -11.89 2.72
N PHE A 27 -18.32 -12.87 2.55
CA PHE A 27 -19.23 -12.93 1.41
C PHE A 27 -20.17 -11.71 1.32
N ARG A 28 -20.56 -11.14 2.48
CA ARG A 28 -21.43 -9.94 2.56
C ARG A 28 -20.67 -8.63 2.49
N HIS A 29 -19.34 -8.64 2.47
CA HIS A 29 -18.47 -7.45 2.56
C HIS A 29 -18.78 -6.56 3.77
N ASP A 30 -19.19 -7.18 4.89
CA ASP A 30 -19.52 -6.48 6.14
C ASP A 30 -18.24 -6.29 6.96
N ALA A 31 -17.49 -5.23 6.66
CA ALA A 31 -16.14 -5.01 7.17
C ALA A 31 -16.06 -4.93 8.69
N GLU A 32 -17.01 -4.26 9.34
CA GLU A 32 -17.04 -4.15 10.80
C GLU A 32 -17.21 -5.52 11.48
N LYS A 33 -18.09 -6.36 10.95
CA LYS A 33 -18.32 -7.69 11.49
C LYS A 33 -17.20 -8.67 11.14
N ILE A 34 -16.58 -8.52 9.96
CA ILE A 34 -15.36 -9.28 9.64
C ILE A 34 -14.28 -8.97 10.67
N LEU A 35 -14.02 -7.68 10.92
CA LEU A 35 -13.00 -7.25 11.88
C LEU A 35 -13.27 -7.79 13.28
N ALA A 36 -14.49 -7.62 13.80
CA ALA A 36 -14.87 -8.10 15.12
C ALA A 36 -14.69 -9.63 15.27
N VAL A 37 -15.13 -10.42 14.29
CA VAL A 37 -15.03 -11.88 14.34
C VAL A 37 -13.58 -12.34 14.13
N ALA A 38 -12.82 -11.68 13.25
CA ALA A 38 -11.40 -11.95 13.05
C ALA A 38 -10.59 -11.70 14.34
N ASP A 39 -10.86 -10.60 15.06
CA ASP A 39 -10.19 -10.30 16.32
C ASP A 39 -10.52 -11.33 17.42
N GLU A 40 -11.77 -11.79 17.51
CA GLU A 40 -12.13 -12.88 18.42
C GLU A 40 -11.37 -14.17 18.08
N LEU A 41 -11.25 -14.53 16.80
CA LEU A 41 -10.53 -15.72 16.36
C LEU A 41 -9.02 -15.58 16.62
N LEU A 42 -8.45 -14.40 16.37
CA LEU A 42 -7.03 -14.12 16.61
C LEU A 42 -6.68 -14.05 18.10
N SER A 43 -7.63 -13.71 18.99
CA SER A 43 -7.40 -13.79 20.43
C SER A 43 -7.10 -15.21 20.92
N VAL A 44 -7.61 -16.22 20.21
CA VAL A 44 -7.39 -17.65 20.52
C VAL A 44 -6.26 -18.24 19.67
N MET A 45 -6.09 -17.76 18.43
CA MET A 45 -5.12 -18.26 17.44
C MET A 45 -4.39 -17.11 16.75
N PRO A 46 -3.49 -16.39 17.43
CA PRO A 46 -2.91 -15.12 16.93
C PRO A 46 -2.06 -15.29 15.67
N GLY A 47 -1.46 -16.48 15.44
CA GLY A 47 -0.64 -16.76 14.26
C GLY A 47 -1.40 -17.29 13.05
N GLN A 48 -2.73 -17.33 13.06
CA GLN A 48 -3.49 -17.89 11.95
C GLN A 48 -3.60 -16.93 10.78
N ILE A 49 -2.81 -17.16 9.73
CA ILE A 49 -2.68 -16.28 8.55
C ILE A 49 -4.05 -15.98 7.90
N ASN A 50 -4.96 -16.95 7.81
CA ASN A 50 -6.27 -16.73 7.19
C ASN A 50 -7.12 -15.70 7.96
N TYR A 51 -7.00 -15.66 9.30
CA TYR A 51 -7.70 -14.65 10.11
C TYR A 51 -7.03 -13.29 10.01
N LEU A 52 -5.69 -13.24 9.93
CA LEU A 52 -4.94 -12.01 9.67
C LEU A 52 -5.30 -11.43 8.29
N LYS A 53 -5.39 -12.27 7.25
CA LYS A 53 -5.86 -11.83 5.92
C LYS A 53 -7.26 -11.22 5.99
N ALA A 54 -8.22 -11.91 6.60
CA ALA A 54 -9.57 -11.39 6.74
C ALA A 54 -9.60 -10.05 7.52
N LYS A 55 -8.78 -9.91 8.56
CA LYS A 55 -8.61 -8.65 9.30
C LYS A 55 -8.03 -7.55 8.41
N ALA A 56 -6.99 -7.83 7.64
CA ALA A 56 -6.38 -6.86 6.73
C ALA A 56 -7.38 -6.39 5.66
N ASP A 57 -8.13 -7.33 5.05
CA ASP A 57 -9.15 -7.01 4.06
C ASP A 57 -10.27 -6.13 4.65
N ALA A 58 -10.71 -6.43 5.87
CA ALA A 58 -11.71 -5.61 6.57
C ALA A 58 -11.20 -4.19 6.85
N LEU A 59 -9.94 -4.05 7.27
CA LEU A 59 -9.31 -2.75 7.51
C LEU A 59 -9.23 -1.93 6.22
N LEU A 60 -8.91 -2.55 5.09
CA LEU A 60 -8.92 -1.88 3.78
C LEU A 60 -10.32 -1.41 3.39
N LEU A 61 -11.34 -2.24 3.58
CA LEU A 61 -12.74 -1.86 3.32
C LEU A 61 -13.19 -0.68 4.19
N LEU A 62 -12.61 -0.53 5.38
CA LEU A 62 -12.86 0.60 6.30
C LEU A 62 -11.95 1.83 6.01
N GLY A 63 -11.10 1.78 4.99
CA GLY A 63 -10.18 2.85 4.64
C GLY A 63 -9.00 3.02 5.63
N ASN A 64 -8.71 2.01 6.44
CA ASN A 64 -7.59 2.04 7.39
C ASN A 64 -6.37 1.31 6.82
N ASP A 65 -5.77 1.91 5.79
CA ASP A 65 -4.64 1.31 5.06
C ASP A 65 -3.42 1.11 5.95
N THR A 66 -3.16 2.03 6.89
CA THR A 66 -2.00 1.92 7.78
C THR A 66 -2.11 0.72 8.72
N ALA A 67 -3.28 0.47 9.29
CA ALA A 67 -3.50 -0.71 10.11
C ALA A 67 -3.45 -2.00 9.28
N ALA A 68 -3.96 -1.99 8.04
CA ALA A 68 -3.84 -3.12 7.14
C ALA A 68 -2.37 -3.46 6.83
N VAL A 69 -1.51 -2.45 6.60
CA VAL A 69 -0.06 -2.62 6.41
C VAL A 69 0.58 -3.33 7.60
N GLU A 70 0.26 -2.95 8.83
CA GLU A 70 0.83 -3.58 10.04
C GLU A 70 0.38 -5.06 10.16
N VAL A 71 -0.87 -5.35 9.82
CA VAL A 71 -1.34 -6.76 9.77
C VAL A 71 -0.61 -7.56 8.68
N GLN A 72 -0.36 -6.97 7.51
CA GLN A 72 0.40 -7.64 6.45
C GLN A 72 1.86 -7.88 6.84
N LYS A 73 2.50 -6.95 7.57
CA LYS A 73 3.83 -7.17 8.15
C LYS A 73 3.81 -8.34 9.15
N THR A 74 2.79 -8.40 10.01
CA THR A 74 2.61 -9.54 10.93
C THR A 74 2.50 -10.88 10.18
N ILE A 75 1.84 -10.91 9.02
CA ILE A 75 1.81 -12.10 8.17
C ILE A 75 3.23 -12.45 7.69
N LEU A 76 4.04 -11.46 7.29
CA LEU A 76 5.42 -11.70 6.85
C LEU A 76 6.37 -12.13 7.99
N ASP A 77 6.09 -11.75 9.23
CA ASP A 77 6.81 -12.24 10.41
C ASP A 77 6.59 -13.75 10.63
N ILE A 78 5.42 -14.26 10.22
CA ILE A 78 5.06 -15.67 10.30
C ILE A 78 5.53 -16.45 9.06
N ASP A 79 5.30 -15.86 7.87
CA ASP A 79 5.64 -16.43 6.55
C ASP A 79 6.22 -15.34 5.66
N SER A 80 7.54 -15.17 5.70
CA SER A 80 8.26 -14.14 4.96
C SER A 80 8.14 -14.25 3.44
N LEU A 81 7.77 -15.42 2.92
CA LEU A 81 7.54 -15.67 1.51
C LEU A 81 6.07 -15.60 1.12
N ASN A 82 5.17 -15.17 2.01
CA ASN A 82 3.76 -15.05 1.69
C ASN A 82 3.55 -14.14 0.47
N PHE A 83 3.05 -14.72 -0.61
CA PHE A 83 2.91 -14.02 -1.89
C PHE A 83 1.97 -12.81 -1.78
N ASP A 84 0.79 -13.01 -1.17
CA ASP A 84 -0.24 -11.97 -1.10
C ASP A 84 0.20 -10.78 -0.24
N ALA A 85 0.86 -11.05 0.89
CA ALA A 85 1.37 -10.03 1.78
C ALA A 85 2.51 -9.21 1.13
N ASN A 86 3.45 -9.89 0.46
CA ASN A 86 4.52 -9.22 -0.30
C ASN A 86 3.95 -8.41 -1.47
N LEU A 87 2.98 -8.95 -2.20
CA LEU A 87 2.31 -8.22 -3.29
C LEU A 87 1.60 -6.97 -2.77
N PHE A 88 0.83 -7.10 -1.69
CA PHE A 88 0.13 -5.98 -1.07
C PHE A 88 1.09 -4.86 -0.64
N LEU A 89 2.13 -5.20 0.12
CA LEU A 89 3.11 -4.22 0.60
C LEU A 89 3.89 -3.58 -0.56
N GLY A 90 4.21 -4.34 -1.59
CA GLY A 90 4.80 -3.81 -2.81
C GLY A 90 3.91 -2.76 -3.47
N CYS A 91 2.61 -3.05 -3.64
CA CYS A 91 1.63 -2.10 -4.18
C CYS A 91 1.49 -0.86 -3.30
N TYR A 92 1.34 -1.04 -1.98
CA TYR A 92 1.18 0.07 -1.03
C TYR A 92 2.35 1.05 -1.09
N TYR A 93 3.59 0.56 -0.99
CA TYR A 93 4.76 1.42 -1.03
C TYR A 93 5.00 2.03 -2.42
N ALA A 94 4.66 1.32 -3.51
CA ALA A 94 4.74 1.86 -4.86
C ALA A 94 3.79 3.05 -5.06
N ILE A 95 2.53 2.91 -4.66
CA ILE A 95 1.52 3.98 -4.76
C ILE A 95 1.96 5.17 -3.91
N LYS A 96 2.29 4.94 -2.64
CA LYS A 96 2.73 5.98 -1.71
C LYS A 96 3.96 6.75 -2.22
N GLY A 97 4.96 6.04 -2.74
CA GLY A 97 6.17 6.65 -3.30
C GLY A 97 5.87 7.45 -4.56
N GLN A 98 5.06 6.93 -5.49
CA GLN A 98 4.67 7.63 -6.71
C GLN A 98 3.86 8.91 -6.42
N GLU A 99 2.93 8.86 -5.46
CA GLU A 99 2.16 10.04 -5.04
C GLU A 99 3.07 11.12 -4.47
N LYS A 100 4.04 10.75 -3.60
CA LYS A 100 5.04 11.70 -3.08
C LYS A 100 5.90 12.29 -4.20
N LEU A 101 6.43 11.46 -5.11
CA LEU A 101 7.22 11.94 -6.24
C LEU A 101 6.43 12.92 -7.11
N LYS A 102 5.16 12.60 -7.40
CA LYS A 102 4.26 13.49 -8.15
C LYS A 102 4.02 14.81 -7.42
N SER A 103 3.82 14.77 -6.10
CA SER A 103 3.64 15.98 -5.29
C SER A 103 4.89 16.88 -5.32
N ILE A 104 6.09 16.28 -5.20
CA ILE A 104 7.36 17.01 -5.28
C ILE A 104 7.53 17.63 -6.66
N ASP A 105 7.24 16.90 -7.74
CA ASP A 105 7.33 17.41 -9.10
C ASP A 105 6.35 18.58 -9.33
N GLN A 106 5.13 18.47 -8.83
CA GLN A 106 4.12 19.53 -8.94
C GLN A 106 4.55 20.77 -8.17
N GLN A 107 5.02 20.63 -6.94
CA GLN A 107 5.50 21.73 -6.11
C GLN A 107 6.70 22.43 -6.76
N TYR A 108 7.65 21.68 -7.32
CA TYR A 108 8.78 22.25 -8.05
C TYR A 108 8.32 23.10 -9.25
N LEU A 109 7.34 22.63 -10.01
CA LEU A 109 6.80 23.36 -11.16
C LEU A 109 6.08 24.65 -10.74
N GLU A 110 5.35 24.62 -9.63
CA GLU A 110 4.68 25.81 -9.05
C GLU A 110 5.72 26.82 -8.55
N ASP A 111 6.70 26.40 -7.78
CA ASP A 111 7.76 27.25 -7.23
C ASP A 111 8.71 27.79 -8.30
N SER A 112 8.99 27.03 -9.36
CA SER A 112 9.84 27.48 -10.47
C SER A 112 9.23 28.64 -11.26
N ASN A 113 7.90 28.81 -11.17
CA ASN A 113 7.18 29.94 -11.74
C ASN A 113 7.19 31.19 -10.84
N GLY A 114 7.56 31.06 -9.54
CA GLY A 114 7.46 32.10 -8.51
C GLY A 114 8.74 32.57 -7.84
N LEU A 115 9.90 31.95 -8.14
CA LEU A 115 11.24 32.25 -7.54
C LEU A 115 11.60 31.46 -6.26
N SER A 116 12.72 30.74 -6.35
CA SER A 116 13.77 30.61 -5.35
C SER A 116 13.93 29.41 -4.43
N ILE A 117 13.28 28.29 -4.60
CA ILE A 117 13.79 27.08 -3.92
C ILE A 117 14.80 26.38 -4.84
N SER A 118 15.97 26.03 -4.31
CA SER A 118 17.05 25.38 -5.07
C SER A 118 16.60 24.03 -5.63
N ALA A 119 16.78 23.78 -6.91
CA ALA A 119 16.54 22.49 -7.56
C ALA A 119 17.24 21.31 -6.82
N SER A 120 18.32 21.58 -6.08
CA SER A 120 19.00 20.56 -5.26
C SER A 120 18.15 20.04 -4.11
N VAL A 121 17.31 20.88 -3.50
CA VAL A 121 16.39 20.47 -2.42
C VAL A 121 15.38 19.46 -2.94
N TYR A 122 14.70 19.79 -4.05
CA TYR A 122 13.73 18.87 -4.66
C TYR A 122 14.35 17.55 -5.13
N LYS A 123 15.57 17.61 -5.67
CA LYS A 123 16.29 16.38 -6.04
C LYS A 123 16.58 15.50 -4.83
N GLU A 124 16.98 16.09 -3.72
CA GLU A 124 17.24 15.35 -2.50
C GLU A 124 15.96 14.74 -1.92
N GLU A 125 14.85 15.49 -1.91
CA GLU A 125 13.55 14.98 -1.48
C GLU A 125 13.10 13.81 -2.36
N LYS A 126 13.23 13.91 -3.69
CA LYS A 126 12.93 12.79 -4.61
C LYS A 126 13.81 11.59 -4.34
N ARG A 127 15.12 11.80 -4.13
CA ARG A 127 16.06 10.71 -3.81
C ARG A 127 15.65 9.99 -2.54
N GLN A 128 15.27 10.72 -1.49
CA GLN A 128 14.81 10.14 -0.24
C GLN A 128 13.56 9.27 -0.46
N VAL A 129 12.59 9.71 -1.25
CA VAL A 129 11.40 8.90 -1.57
C VAL A 129 11.77 7.64 -2.36
N ILE A 130 12.75 7.73 -3.28
CA ILE A 130 13.23 6.58 -4.05
C ILE A 130 13.94 5.58 -3.15
N ASP A 131 14.80 6.04 -2.25
CA ASP A 131 15.57 5.20 -1.34
C ASP A 131 14.70 4.57 -0.24
N ASP A 132 13.63 5.24 0.17
CA ASP A 132 12.70 4.75 1.19
C ASP A 132 11.52 3.95 0.56
N ASP A 133 10.51 4.66 0.05
CA ASP A 133 9.25 4.03 -0.36
C ASP A 133 9.42 3.16 -1.63
N ILE A 134 10.15 3.65 -2.64
CA ILE A 134 10.32 2.90 -3.90
C ILE A 134 11.25 1.71 -3.72
N ALA A 135 12.31 1.82 -2.92
CA ALA A 135 13.17 0.68 -2.60
C ALA A 135 12.42 -0.40 -1.81
N CYS A 136 11.56 0.00 -0.84
CA CYS A 136 10.67 -0.93 -0.16
C CYS A 136 9.73 -1.65 -1.13
N ALA A 137 9.08 -0.92 -2.05
CA ALA A 137 8.22 -1.51 -3.06
C ALA A 137 8.96 -2.55 -3.93
N LYS A 138 10.15 -2.20 -4.43
CA LYS A 138 11.00 -3.12 -5.21
C LYS A 138 11.36 -4.37 -4.42
N LYS A 139 11.72 -4.23 -3.15
CA LYS A 139 12.05 -5.37 -2.27
C LYS A 139 10.88 -6.35 -2.19
N TYR A 140 9.67 -5.88 -1.87
CA TYR A 140 8.51 -6.73 -1.73
C TYR A 140 8.06 -7.36 -3.06
N PHE A 141 8.04 -6.61 -4.15
CA PHE A 141 7.75 -7.17 -5.47
C PHE A 141 8.78 -8.20 -5.92
N THR A 142 10.06 -8.02 -5.59
CA THR A 142 11.10 -9.01 -5.89
C THR A 142 10.86 -10.31 -5.15
N ILE A 143 10.47 -10.26 -3.87
CA ILE A 143 10.14 -11.46 -3.09
C ILE A 143 8.89 -12.13 -3.67
N ALA A 144 7.83 -11.37 -3.96
CA ALA A 144 6.62 -11.91 -4.58
C ALA A 144 6.93 -12.58 -5.94
N ALA A 145 7.77 -11.97 -6.78
CA ALA A 145 8.17 -12.53 -8.08
C ALA A 145 8.99 -13.83 -7.97
N ARG A 146 9.75 -14.01 -6.90
CA ARG A 146 10.44 -15.28 -6.61
C ARG A 146 9.49 -16.40 -6.26
N VAL A 147 8.40 -16.08 -5.55
CA VAL A 147 7.36 -17.05 -5.19
C VAL A 147 6.47 -17.40 -6.37
N ARG A 148 6.02 -16.38 -7.10
CA ARG A 148 5.17 -16.52 -8.28
C ARG A 148 5.48 -15.41 -9.28
N SER A 149 6.27 -15.72 -10.30
CA SER A 149 6.53 -14.77 -11.39
C SER A 149 5.30 -14.62 -12.27
N ASN A 150 4.98 -13.36 -12.61
CA ASN A 150 3.97 -13.01 -13.60
C ASN A 150 4.32 -11.71 -14.32
N LYS A 151 3.64 -11.44 -15.45
CA LYS A 151 3.87 -10.25 -16.27
C LYS A 151 3.67 -8.95 -15.47
N TYR A 152 2.64 -8.88 -14.64
CA TYR A 152 2.36 -7.70 -13.81
C TYR A 152 3.55 -7.32 -12.92
N LEU A 153 4.13 -8.28 -12.18
CA LEU A 153 5.27 -8.01 -11.31
C LEU A 153 6.51 -7.55 -12.07
N SER A 154 6.79 -8.14 -13.25
CA SER A 154 7.91 -7.71 -14.08
C SER A 154 7.72 -6.29 -14.63
N GLU A 155 6.51 -5.92 -15.02
CA GLU A 155 6.16 -4.56 -15.43
C GLU A 155 6.32 -3.55 -14.29
N GLN A 156 5.80 -3.87 -13.07
CA GLN A 156 5.96 -3.01 -11.91
C GLN A 156 7.44 -2.79 -11.54
N LEU A 157 8.24 -3.86 -11.50
CA LEU A 157 9.68 -3.77 -11.22
C LEU A 157 10.42 -2.94 -12.28
N SER A 158 10.07 -3.10 -13.55
CA SER A 158 10.64 -2.30 -14.65
C SER A 158 10.29 -0.82 -14.49
N MET A 159 9.02 -0.51 -14.26
CA MET A 159 8.52 0.85 -14.07
C MET A 159 9.21 1.54 -12.87
N LEU A 160 9.26 0.88 -11.71
CA LEU A 160 9.89 1.43 -10.52
C LEU A 160 11.42 1.61 -10.70
N SER A 161 12.05 0.77 -11.51
CA SER A 161 13.48 0.90 -11.81
C SER A 161 13.81 2.07 -12.74
N GLY A 162 12.84 2.55 -13.49
CA GLY A 162 12.96 3.74 -14.35
C GLY A 162 12.74 5.07 -13.62
N LEU A 163 12.34 5.05 -12.34
CA LEU A 163 12.17 6.28 -11.59
C LEU A 163 13.54 6.88 -11.23
N SER A 164 13.66 8.20 -11.40
CA SER A 164 14.90 8.96 -11.15
C SER A 164 14.62 10.18 -10.27
N ASP A 165 15.68 10.75 -9.71
CA ASP A 165 15.66 12.01 -8.97
C ASP A 165 15.70 13.25 -9.90
N GLU A 166 15.65 13.05 -11.22
CA GLU A 166 15.57 14.16 -12.16
C GLU A 166 14.26 14.94 -12.01
N LEU A 167 14.38 16.27 -12.15
CA LEU A 167 13.22 17.15 -12.04
C LEU A 167 12.46 17.21 -13.36
N PRO A 168 11.14 17.41 -13.32
CA PRO A 168 10.35 17.56 -14.53
C PRO A 168 10.83 18.80 -15.29
N GLN A 169 11.06 18.65 -16.60
CA GLN A 169 11.32 19.81 -17.43
C GLN A 169 10.03 20.63 -17.56
N SER A 170 10.08 21.91 -17.18
CA SER A 170 8.95 22.83 -17.41
C SER A 170 8.66 22.86 -18.91
N SER A 171 7.60 22.17 -19.31
CA SER A 171 7.19 22.16 -20.70
C SER A 171 6.69 23.55 -21.10
N GLY A 172 7.58 24.35 -21.67
CA GLY A 172 7.19 25.27 -22.73
C GLY A 172 6.47 26.57 -22.39
N VAL A 173 6.02 26.86 -21.16
CA VAL A 173 5.28 28.11 -20.86
C VAL A 173 6.22 29.28 -20.62
N ILE A 174 7.39 29.05 -20.08
CA ILE A 174 8.38 30.13 -19.79
C ILE A 174 9.17 30.53 -21.03
N ARG A 175 9.42 29.62 -21.99
CA ARG A 175 10.18 29.94 -23.21
C ARG A 175 9.55 31.07 -24.08
N PRO A 176 8.22 31.11 -24.27
CA PRO A 176 7.62 32.24 -25.01
C PRO A 176 7.76 33.57 -24.28
N PHE A 177 7.66 33.60 -22.96
CA PHE A 177 7.76 34.81 -22.15
C PHE A 177 9.20 35.37 -22.13
N LEU A 178 10.19 34.51 -21.92
CA LEU A 178 11.61 34.90 -21.97
C LEU A 178 12.07 35.29 -23.38
N LYS A 179 11.46 34.75 -24.44
CA LYS A 179 11.72 35.20 -25.82
C LYS A 179 11.19 36.60 -26.07
N ARG A 180 10.05 36.99 -25.50
CA ARG A 180 9.52 38.37 -25.60
C ARG A 180 10.39 39.40 -24.89
N LEU A 181 10.90 39.06 -23.68
CA LEU A 181 11.80 39.94 -22.93
C LEU A 181 13.18 40.14 -23.57
N LYS A 182 13.61 39.27 -24.49
CA LYS A 182 14.87 39.42 -25.24
C LYS A 182 14.72 40.14 -26.59
N GLN A 183 13.50 40.53 -26.95
CA GLN A 183 13.20 41.23 -28.21
C GLN A 183 12.80 42.70 -27.98
N GLU A 184 12.75 43.15 -26.70
CA GLU A 184 12.70 44.57 -26.30
C GLU A 184 14.10 45.04 -25.84
#